data_46b358d198a44c3163a9bfa90baf0ebb
#
_entry.id   46b358d198a44c3163a9bfa90baf0ebb
#
_cell.length_a   1.000
_cell.length_b   1.000
_cell.length_c   1.000
_cell.angle_alpha   90.00
_cell.angle_beta   90.00
_cell.angle_gamma   90.00
#
_symmetry.space_group_name_H-M   'P 1'
#
loop_
_entity.id
_entity.type
_entity.pdbx_description
1 polymer ?
#
loop_
_entity_poly.entity_id
_entity_poly.type
_entity_poly.pdbx_seq_one_letter_code
_entity_poly.pdbx_strand_id
1 'polypeptide(L)'
;MELRRLEEQEHQKTRKLWEEVFSDDTRAFLDYYYFIKTKENEIWVIEEDGEIQSMLQLNPYQLQVAEHPFLCRYIIAVATRAQYRSRGYMSSLLRKAMQEMYGKKEPFTFLMPAAEAIYTPYDFRFVYSQRQAVFEKKAETELIEEEDATMFQAEELAAFAKERLFGTARVYAVRDAHYYQTRVLEQQSENGGIRMLKKDGKLVGIYCYAKEETCEVLEPLRLYFGIPYPV
;
A
#
# COMPACT_ATOMS: atom_id res chain seq x y z
N MET A 1 -6.94 -0.01 30.66
CA MET A 1 -6.44 0.47 29.37
C MET A 1 -4.97 0.10 29.23
N GLU A 2 -4.60 -0.67 28.24
CA GLU A 2 -3.24 -1.10 27.94
C GLU A 2 -2.88 -0.75 26.50
N LEU A 3 -1.72 -0.09 26.28
CA LEU A 3 -1.16 0.16 24.95
C LEU A 3 -0.01 -0.82 24.74
N ARG A 4 -0.12 -1.68 23.72
CA ARG A 4 0.88 -2.71 23.44
C ARG A 4 1.01 -3.00 21.94
N ARG A 5 2.12 -3.64 21.58
CA ARG A 5 2.28 -4.28 20.27
C ARG A 5 1.74 -5.71 20.35
N LEU A 6 1.05 -6.14 19.30
CA LEU A 6 0.60 -7.51 19.16
C LEU A 6 1.74 -8.41 18.69
N GLU A 7 1.72 -9.65 19.15
CA GLU A 7 2.50 -10.73 18.54
C GLU A 7 1.80 -11.19 17.24
N GLU A 8 2.55 -11.79 16.31
CA GLU A 8 2.03 -12.19 14.99
C GLU A 8 0.75 -13.04 15.07
N GLN A 9 0.72 -14.01 15.98
CA GLN A 9 -0.45 -14.87 16.18
C GLN A 9 -1.70 -14.13 16.72
N GLU A 10 -1.53 -12.91 17.20
CA GLU A 10 -2.63 -12.07 17.70
C GLU A 10 -3.19 -11.11 16.65
N HIS A 11 -2.53 -10.94 15.51
CA HIS A 11 -2.90 -9.96 14.47
C HIS A 11 -4.37 -10.09 14.05
N GLN A 12 -4.89 -11.32 13.96
CA GLN A 12 -6.30 -11.60 13.66
C GLN A 12 -7.30 -10.93 14.61
N LYS A 13 -6.89 -10.62 15.85
CA LYS A 13 -7.77 -9.97 16.84
C LYS A 13 -8.22 -8.57 16.39
N THR A 14 -7.44 -7.92 15.51
CA THR A 14 -7.77 -6.57 15.00
C THR A 14 -8.78 -6.58 13.87
N ARG A 15 -9.06 -7.73 13.24
CA ARG A 15 -9.96 -7.85 12.10
C ARG A 15 -11.37 -7.33 12.40
N LYS A 16 -11.92 -7.66 13.57
CA LYS A 16 -13.24 -7.19 13.97
C LYS A 16 -13.33 -5.66 14.01
N LEU A 17 -12.30 -4.99 14.52
CA LEU A 17 -12.24 -3.53 14.53
C LEU A 17 -12.08 -2.95 13.14
N TRP A 18 -11.33 -3.62 12.25
CA TRP A 18 -11.23 -3.24 10.85
C TRP A 18 -12.58 -3.28 10.15
N GLU A 19 -13.29 -4.42 10.21
CA GLU A 19 -14.62 -4.61 9.61
C GLU A 19 -15.65 -3.59 10.14
N GLU A 20 -15.53 -3.19 11.42
CA GLU A 20 -16.41 -2.20 12.03
C GLU A 20 -16.16 -0.77 11.50
N VAL A 21 -14.90 -0.42 11.20
CA VAL A 21 -14.51 0.97 10.88
C VAL A 21 -14.36 1.20 9.38
N PHE A 22 -13.92 0.19 8.64
CA PHE A 22 -13.68 0.23 7.20
C PHE A 22 -14.64 -0.74 6.50
N SER A 23 -15.92 -0.40 6.51
CA SER A 23 -17.02 -1.26 6.04
C SER A 23 -17.01 -1.51 4.52
N ASP A 24 -16.28 -0.70 3.76
CA ASP A 24 -16.20 -0.78 2.30
C ASP A 24 -15.21 -1.85 1.83
N ASP A 25 -14.28 -2.26 2.72
CA ASP A 25 -13.32 -3.32 2.40
C ASP A 25 -14.00 -4.70 2.34
N THR A 26 -13.74 -5.42 1.26
CA THR A 26 -14.37 -6.72 1.03
C THR A 26 -13.81 -7.80 1.96
N ARG A 27 -14.61 -8.84 2.19
CA ARG A 27 -14.16 -10.02 2.94
C ARG A 27 -12.94 -10.67 2.26
N ALA A 28 -12.92 -10.74 0.93
CA ALA A 28 -11.82 -11.34 0.18
C ALA A 28 -10.51 -10.55 0.37
N PHE A 29 -10.57 -9.21 0.34
CA PHE A 29 -9.44 -8.35 0.66
C PHE A 29 -8.96 -8.58 2.10
N LEU A 30 -9.85 -8.63 3.08
CA LEU A 30 -9.49 -8.87 4.48
C LEU A 30 -8.89 -10.27 4.69
N ASP A 31 -9.38 -11.30 3.98
CA ASP A 31 -8.77 -12.63 4.02
C ASP A 31 -7.34 -12.58 3.49
N TYR A 32 -7.10 -11.97 2.32
CA TYR A 32 -5.75 -11.73 1.82
C TYR A 32 -4.89 -10.98 2.85
N TYR A 33 -5.40 -9.84 3.33
CA TYR A 33 -4.65 -8.94 4.20
C TYR A 33 -4.22 -9.65 5.49
N TYR A 34 -5.14 -10.30 6.19
CA TYR A 34 -4.87 -10.94 7.48
C TYR A 34 -4.13 -12.27 7.37
N PHE A 35 -4.25 -13.02 6.27
CA PHE A 35 -3.50 -14.27 6.08
C PHE A 35 -2.13 -14.10 5.44
N ILE A 36 -1.93 -13.02 4.68
CA ILE A 36 -0.70 -12.80 3.92
C ILE A 36 0.03 -11.54 4.43
N LYS A 37 -0.60 -10.37 4.29
CA LYS A 37 0.07 -9.07 4.48
C LYS A 37 0.45 -8.78 5.93
N THR A 38 -0.40 -9.11 6.90
CA THR A 38 -0.13 -8.81 8.31
C THR A 38 1.07 -9.57 8.90
N LYS A 39 1.55 -10.63 8.26
CA LYS A 39 2.75 -11.36 8.71
C LYS A 39 4.00 -10.48 8.76
N GLU A 40 4.05 -9.45 7.93
CA GLU A 40 5.17 -8.51 7.86
C GLU A 40 4.96 -7.26 8.69
N ASN A 41 3.75 -7.04 9.19
CA ASN A 41 3.35 -5.81 9.85
C ASN A 41 3.72 -5.79 11.32
N GLU A 42 3.91 -4.60 11.86
CA GLU A 42 3.82 -4.35 13.29
C GLU A 42 2.44 -3.75 13.59
N ILE A 43 1.72 -4.33 14.55
CA ILE A 43 0.38 -3.86 14.91
C ILE A 43 0.40 -3.38 16.36
N TRP A 44 0.04 -2.12 16.55
CA TRP A 44 -0.09 -1.49 17.86
C TRP A 44 -1.57 -1.31 18.20
N VAL A 45 -1.94 -1.63 19.43
CA VAL A 45 -3.33 -1.57 19.88
C VAL A 45 -3.45 -0.90 21.24
N ILE A 46 -4.66 -0.41 21.51
CA ILE A 46 -5.13 -0.11 22.87
C ILE A 46 -6.24 -1.10 23.20
N GLU A 47 -6.00 -1.88 24.24
CA GLU A 47 -6.97 -2.80 24.83
C GLU A 47 -7.60 -2.15 26.07
N GLU A 48 -8.91 -2.27 26.19
CA GLU A 48 -9.68 -1.89 27.36
C GLU A 48 -10.89 -2.82 27.48
N ASP A 49 -11.19 -3.27 28.68
CA ASP A 49 -12.26 -4.21 28.98
C ASP A 49 -12.15 -5.55 28.22
N GLY A 50 -10.91 -6.00 27.96
CA GLY A 50 -10.62 -7.26 27.27
C GLY A 50 -10.82 -7.24 25.76
N GLU A 51 -11.08 -6.08 25.17
CA GLU A 51 -11.23 -5.90 23.72
C GLU A 51 -10.30 -4.82 23.16
N ILE A 52 -9.94 -4.94 21.89
CA ILE A 52 -9.19 -3.93 21.16
C ILE A 52 -10.14 -2.79 20.80
N GLN A 53 -9.86 -1.60 21.32
CA GLN A 53 -10.66 -0.40 21.12
C GLN A 53 -10.06 0.56 20.09
N SER A 54 -8.74 0.47 19.89
CA SER A 54 -8.03 1.26 18.87
C SER A 54 -6.84 0.48 18.34
N MET A 55 -6.51 0.68 17.05
CA MET A 55 -5.37 0.07 16.39
C MET A 55 -4.67 1.03 15.44
N LEU A 56 -3.41 0.71 15.16
CA LEU A 56 -2.56 1.30 14.13
C LEU A 56 -1.66 0.20 13.59
N GLN A 57 -1.55 0.08 12.27
CA GLN A 57 -0.67 -0.90 11.64
C GLN A 57 0.47 -0.20 10.88
N LEU A 58 1.64 -0.84 10.88
CA LEU A 58 2.86 -0.39 10.25
C LEU A 58 3.30 -1.42 9.21
N ASN A 59 3.12 -1.11 7.94
CA ASN A 59 3.59 -1.96 6.85
C ASN A 59 5.02 -1.58 6.48
N PRO A 60 5.97 -2.53 6.43
CA PRO A 60 7.33 -2.24 6.02
C PRO A 60 7.40 -1.97 4.50
N TYR A 61 8.14 -0.93 4.13
CA TYR A 61 8.48 -0.61 2.75
C TYR A 61 9.96 -0.31 2.61
N GLN A 62 10.61 -0.95 1.64
CA GLN A 62 11.90 -0.54 1.18
C GLN A 62 11.72 0.62 0.19
N LEU A 63 12.13 1.83 0.58
CA LEU A 63 12.07 3.00 -0.29
C LEU A 63 13.45 3.32 -0.84
N GLN A 64 13.51 3.63 -2.13
CA GLN A 64 14.69 4.28 -2.71
C GLN A 64 14.46 5.79 -2.64
N VAL A 65 15.39 6.51 -2.02
CA VAL A 65 15.39 7.98 -1.94
C VAL A 65 16.71 8.47 -2.55
N ALA A 66 16.62 9.02 -3.76
CA ALA A 66 17.78 9.27 -4.61
C ALA A 66 18.61 7.99 -4.77
N GLU A 67 19.87 7.98 -4.31
CA GLU A 67 20.77 6.82 -4.42
C GLU A 67 20.79 5.92 -3.16
N HIS A 68 19.97 6.24 -2.14
CA HIS A 68 20.00 5.57 -0.85
C HIS A 68 18.73 4.77 -0.58
N PRO A 69 18.83 3.48 -0.23
CA PRO A 69 17.71 2.69 0.22
C PRO A 69 17.41 2.93 1.70
N PHE A 70 16.13 3.01 2.06
CA PHE A 70 15.66 3.14 3.43
C PHE A 70 14.52 2.17 3.71
N LEU A 71 14.57 1.50 4.87
CA LEU A 71 13.40 0.84 5.41
C LEU A 71 12.53 1.89 6.09
N CYS A 72 11.29 2.00 5.63
CA CYS A 72 10.30 2.91 6.18
C CYS A 72 9.03 2.16 6.53
N ARG A 73 8.19 2.74 7.36
CA ARG A 73 6.88 2.17 7.72
C ARG A 73 5.77 3.01 7.10
N TYR A 74 4.88 2.33 6.38
CA TYR A 74 3.62 2.91 5.94
C TYR A 74 2.58 2.73 7.05
N ILE A 75 2.03 3.84 7.55
CA ILE A 75 0.98 3.81 8.57
C ILE A 75 -0.34 3.56 7.88
N ILE A 76 -1.04 2.51 8.28
CA ILE A 76 -2.33 2.10 7.72
C ILE A 76 -3.27 1.64 8.84
N ALA A 77 -4.55 1.53 8.53
CA ALA A 77 -5.58 0.99 9.41
C ALA A 77 -5.61 1.66 10.80
N VAL A 78 -5.50 2.98 10.80
CA VAL A 78 -5.64 3.77 12.04
C VAL A 78 -7.12 3.85 12.39
N ALA A 79 -7.56 3.04 13.34
CA ALA A 79 -8.96 2.91 13.71
C ALA A 79 -9.19 3.05 15.21
N THR A 80 -10.33 3.62 15.57
CA THR A 80 -10.82 3.69 16.95
C THR A 80 -12.33 3.49 16.94
N ARG A 81 -12.84 2.58 17.76
CA ARG A 81 -14.28 2.36 17.92
C ARG A 81 -15.00 3.65 18.27
N ALA A 82 -16.19 3.84 17.73
CA ALA A 82 -16.93 5.10 17.83
C ALA A 82 -17.07 5.60 19.27
N GLN A 83 -17.41 4.72 20.21
CA GLN A 83 -17.60 5.06 21.63
C GLN A 83 -16.29 5.37 22.39
N TYR A 84 -15.13 5.11 21.78
CA TYR A 84 -13.80 5.39 22.34
C TYR A 84 -13.07 6.54 21.63
N ARG A 85 -13.70 7.16 20.63
CA ARG A 85 -13.16 8.35 19.96
C ARG A 85 -13.06 9.53 20.91
N SER A 86 -12.22 10.50 20.57
CA SER A 86 -11.94 11.71 21.35
C SER A 86 -11.34 11.47 22.74
N ARG A 87 -10.86 10.25 23.05
CA ARG A 87 -10.16 9.90 24.29
C ARG A 87 -8.62 9.91 24.15
N GLY A 88 -8.10 10.34 23.00
CA GLY A 88 -6.66 10.41 22.75
C GLY A 88 -6.00 9.08 22.34
N TYR A 89 -6.77 8.01 22.07
CA TYR A 89 -6.22 6.68 21.74
C TYR A 89 -5.38 6.70 20.48
N MET A 90 -5.91 7.24 19.38
CA MET A 90 -5.15 7.43 18.15
C MET A 90 -3.84 8.20 18.38
N SER A 91 -3.91 9.29 19.14
CA SER A 91 -2.73 10.12 19.49
C SER A 91 -1.66 9.31 20.22
N SER A 92 -2.08 8.51 21.19
CA SER A 92 -1.17 7.64 21.97
C SER A 92 -0.51 6.59 21.10
N LEU A 93 -1.28 5.92 20.22
CA LEU A 93 -0.76 4.93 19.28
C LEU A 93 0.23 5.55 18.30
N LEU A 94 -0.14 6.68 17.69
CA LEU A 94 0.70 7.34 16.70
C LEU A 94 2.02 7.83 17.30
N ARG A 95 1.98 8.45 18.49
CA ARG A 95 3.20 8.89 19.20
C ARG A 95 4.09 7.70 19.58
N LYS A 96 3.49 6.60 20.07
CA LYS A 96 4.23 5.40 20.42
C LYS A 96 4.89 4.79 19.19
N ALA A 97 4.17 4.64 18.09
CA ALA A 97 4.71 4.10 16.84
C ALA A 97 5.88 4.97 16.31
N MET A 98 5.71 6.30 16.28
CA MET A 98 6.78 7.21 15.84
C MET A 98 8.01 7.15 16.77
N GLN A 99 7.81 7.02 18.09
CA GLN A 99 8.91 6.86 19.04
C GLN A 99 9.70 5.57 18.81
N GLU A 100 9.02 4.47 18.53
CA GLU A 100 9.65 3.18 18.21
C GLU A 100 10.44 3.26 16.89
N MET A 101 9.86 3.85 15.84
CA MET A 101 10.55 4.07 14.57
C MET A 101 11.79 4.96 14.74
N TYR A 102 11.69 6.03 15.54
CA TYR A 102 12.82 6.88 15.87
C TYR A 102 13.92 6.11 16.59
N GLY A 103 13.56 5.27 17.59
CA GLY A 103 14.49 4.40 18.29
C GLY A 103 15.22 3.40 17.38
N LYS A 104 14.53 2.93 16.33
CA LYS A 104 15.09 2.06 15.28
C LYS A 104 15.89 2.83 14.22
N LYS A 105 15.99 4.16 14.33
CA LYS A 105 16.65 5.06 13.35
C LYS A 105 16.02 5.00 11.96
N GLU A 106 14.72 4.74 11.88
CA GLU A 106 13.96 4.87 10.64
C GLU A 106 13.82 6.36 10.32
N PRO A 107 14.20 6.82 9.12
CA PRO A 107 14.39 8.26 8.86
C PRO A 107 13.09 9.04 8.76
N PHE A 108 12.02 8.39 8.34
CA PHE A 108 10.68 8.96 8.22
C PHE A 108 9.62 7.87 8.10
N THR A 109 8.37 8.26 8.25
CA THR A 109 7.19 7.42 7.97
C THR A 109 6.26 8.16 7.01
N PHE A 110 5.33 7.45 6.41
CA PHE A 110 4.37 8.03 5.48
C PHE A 110 3.01 7.33 5.58
N LEU A 111 1.99 8.01 5.08
CA LEU A 111 0.61 7.50 5.05
C LEU A 111 -0.19 8.20 3.94
N MET A 112 -1.34 7.62 3.61
CA MET A 112 -2.40 8.29 2.85
C MET A 112 -3.48 8.73 3.85
N PRO A 113 -3.69 10.04 4.06
CA PRO A 113 -4.63 10.51 5.07
C PRO A 113 -6.07 10.44 4.59
N ALA A 114 -6.99 9.96 5.44
CA ALA A 114 -8.42 10.16 5.23
C ALA A 114 -8.82 11.64 5.28
N ALA A 115 -8.13 12.42 6.14
CA ALA A 115 -8.25 13.87 6.21
C ALA A 115 -6.94 14.48 6.73
N GLU A 116 -6.50 15.57 6.11
CA GLU A 116 -5.25 16.28 6.46
C GLU A 116 -5.20 16.69 7.93
N ALA A 117 -6.28 17.28 8.43
CA ALA A 117 -6.38 17.83 9.79
C ALA A 117 -6.09 16.80 10.90
N ILE A 118 -6.20 15.50 10.59
CA ILE A 118 -5.94 14.42 11.55
C ILE A 118 -4.45 14.29 11.84
N TYR A 119 -3.58 14.46 10.83
CA TYR A 119 -2.14 14.14 10.92
C TYR A 119 -1.24 15.38 10.99
N THR A 120 -1.70 16.55 10.55
CA THR A 120 -0.95 17.81 10.64
C THR A 120 -0.44 18.12 12.06
N PRO A 121 -1.21 17.86 13.17
CA PRO A 121 -0.72 18.07 14.53
C PRO A 121 0.48 17.20 14.94
N TYR A 122 0.81 16.18 14.15
CA TYR A 122 1.97 15.26 14.35
C TYR A 122 3.09 15.51 13.35
N ASP A 123 3.16 16.70 12.76
CA ASP A 123 4.16 17.13 11.78
C ASP A 123 4.14 16.38 10.44
N PHE A 124 3.06 15.68 10.11
CA PHE A 124 2.89 15.18 8.75
C PHE A 124 2.64 16.34 7.79
N ARG A 125 3.22 16.23 6.60
CA ARG A 125 3.08 17.21 5.51
C ARG A 125 2.80 16.49 4.20
N PHE A 126 2.00 17.08 3.34
CA PHE A 126 1.85 16.61 1.98
C PHE A 126 3.17 16.76 1.22
N VAL A 127 3.61 15.68 0.64
CA VAL A 127 4.82 15.64 -0.19
C VAL A 127 4.51 15.29 -1.64
N TYR A 128 3.29 14.81 -1.90
CA TYR A 128 2.90 14.31 -3.20
C TYR A 128 1.37 14.24 -3.31
N SER A 129 0.85 14.56 -4.50
CA SER A 129 -0.56 14.39 -4.85
C SER A 129 -0.70 13.35 -5.95
N GLN A 130 -1.51 12.33 -5.71
CA GLN A 130 -1.80 11.33 -6.74
C GLN A 130 -2.65 11.96 -7.85
N ARG A 131 -2.15 11.89 -9.08
CA ARG A 131 -2.91 12.34 -10.25
C ARG A 131 -3.96 11.29 -10.60
N GLN A 132 -5.16 11.74 -10.89
CA GLN A 132 -6.24 10.90 -11.41
C GLN A 132 -6.58 11.33 -12.81
N ALA A 133 -6.86 10.37 -13.69
CA ALA A 133 -7.33 10.59 -15.03
C ALA A 133 -8.38 9.54 -15.40
N VAL A 134 -9.39 9.93 -16.11
CA VAL A 134 -10.39 9.03 -16.71
C VAL A 134 -10.01 8.81 -18.16
N PHE A 135 -9.90 7.56 -18.55
CA PHE A 135 -9.60 7.18 -19.94
C PHE A 135 -10.82 6.49 -20.54
N GLU A 136 -11.19 6.96 -21.72
CA GLU A 136 -12.12 6.22 -22.57
C GLU A 136 -11.32 5.30 -23.51
N LYS A 137 -11.76 4.06 -23.65
CA LYS A 137 -11.14 3.11 -24.58
C LYS A 137 -11.34 3.62 -25.99
N LYS A 138 -10.24 4.07 -26.65
CA LYS A 138 -10.23 4.38 -28.09
C LYS A 138 -9.87 3.13 -28.87
N ALA A 139 -10.24 3.09 -30.15
CA ALA A 139 -9.92 1.99 -31.05
C ALA A 139 -8.41 1.73 -31.08
N GLU A 140 -8.05 0.44 -31.07
CA GLU A 140 -6.68 -0.04 -31.05
C GLU A 140 -5.90 0.48 -32.27
N THR A 141 -4.80 1.16 -32.01
CA THR A 141 -3.91 1.68 -33.06
C THR A 141 -2.59 0.93 -33.16
N GLU A 142 -2.27 0.05 -32.18
CA GLU A 142 -1.04 -0.77 -32.17
C GLU A 142 -1.35 -2.19 -31.71
N LEU A 143 -0.62 -3.16 -32.25
CA LEU A 143 -0.66 -4.55 -31.78
C LEU A 143 0.08 -4.67 -30.45
N ILE A 144 -0.62 -4.45 -29.35
CA ILE A 144 -0.15 -4.70 -27.99
C ILE A 144 -0.90 -5.94 -27.46
N GLU A 145 -0.15 -6.96 -27.13
CA GLU A 145 -0.66 -8.12 -26.46
C GLU A 145 -0.83 -7.83 -24.97
N GLU A 146 -1.98 -8.17 -24.41
CA GLU A 146 -2.29 -8.01 -23.00
C GLU A 146 -2.48 -9.37 -22.33
N GLU A 147 -1.77 -9.60 -21.25
CA GLU A 147 -1.94 -10.80 -20.43
C GLU A 147 -1.93 -10.48 -18.95
N ASP A 148 -2.65 -11.28 -18.14
CA ASP A 148 -2.58 -11.18 -16.70
C ASP A 148 -1.37 -11.89 -16.15
N ALA A 149 -0.59 -11.19 -15.34
CA ALA A 149 0.52 -11.77 -14.62
C ALA A 149 0.03 -12.69 -13.49
N THR A 150 0.80 -13.74 -13.27
CA THR A 150 0.70 -14.60 -12.10
C THR A 150 1.91 -14.40 -11.19
N MET A 151 1.96 -15.06 -10.05
CA MET A 151 3.13 -15.05 -9.18
C MET A 151 4.42 -15.57 -9.85
N PHE A 152 4.31 -16.35 -10.94
CA PHE A 152 5.47 -16.87 -11.65
C PHE A 152 6.21 -15.81 -12.48
N GLN A 153 5.53 -14.72 -12.87
CA GLN A 153 6.15 -13.59 -13.57
C GLN A 153 6.74 -12.52 -12.63
N ALA A 154 6.71 -12.72 -11.31
CA ALA A 154 7.14 -11.73 -10.33
C ALA A 154 8.56 -11.19 -10.54
N GLU A 155 9.51 -12.06 -10.94
CA GLU A 155 10.89 -11.65 -11.25
C GLU A 155 10.96 -10.79 -12.53
N GLU A 156 10.19 -11.11 -13.56
CA GLU A 156 10.11 -10.33 -14.80
C GLU A 156 9.52 -8.93 -14.52
N LEU A 157 8.44 -8.88 -13.73
CA LEU A 157 7.82 -7.63 -13.30
C LEU A 157 8.79 -6.78 -12.47
N ALA A 158 9.52 -7.39 -11.54
CA ALA A 158 10.49 -6.71 -10.70
C ALA A 158 11.65 -6.11 -11.52
N ALA A 159 12.18 -6.88 -12.47
CA ALA A 159 13.24 -6.41 -13.36
C ALA A 159 12.77 -5.23 -14.21
N PHE A 160 11.57 -5.31 -14.78
CA PHE A 160 10.96 -4.22 -15.55
C PHE A 160 10.74 -2.97 -14.71
N ALA A 161 10.17 -3.12 -13.50
CA ALA A 161 9.94 -2.00 -12.60
C ALA A 161 11.24 -1.32 -12.17
N LYS A 162 12.27 -2.10 -11.84
CA LYS A 162 13.60 -1.58 -11.48
C LYS A 162 14.17 -0.73 -12.61
N GLU A 163 14.12 -1.23 -13.86
CA GLU A 163 14.62 -0.50 -15.01
C GLU A 163 13.86 0.80 -15.25
N ARG A 164 12.53 0.79 -15.05
CA ARG A 164 11.67 1.96 -15.29
C ARG A 164 11.77 3.02 -14.20
N LEU A 165 11.87 2.62 -12.94
CA LEU A 165 11.95 3.55 -11.82
C LEU A 165 13.34 4.15 -11.64
N PHE A 166 14.38 3.36 -11.94
CA PHE A 166 15.76 3.84 -11.87
C PHE A 166 16.00 4.99 -12.86
N GLY A 167 16.44 6.13 -12.35
CA GLY A 167 16.72 7.32 -13.14
C GLY A 167 15.49 8.14 -13.57
N THR A 168 14.26 7.64 -13.35
CA THR A 168 13.02 8.39 -13.68
C THR A 168 12.32 8.94 -12.45
N ALA A 169 12.45 8.26 -11.30
CA ALA A 169 11.88 8.69 -10.03
C ALA A 169 12.98 8.86 -8.98
N ARG A 170 12.91 9.94 -8.21
CA ARG A 170 13.86 10.21 -7.12
C ARG A 170 13.48 9.52 -5.81
N VAL A 171 12.20 9.23 -5.63
CA VAL A 171 11.66 8.52 -4.46
C VAL A 171 10.64 7.50 -4.96
N TYR A 172 10.85 6.23 -4.62
CA TYR A 172 9.93 5.16 -5.00
C TYR A 172 10.07 3.95 -4.08
N ALA A 173 8.99 3.17 -3.94
CA ALA A 173 9.04 1.86 -3.30
C ALA A 173 9.79 0.88 -4.20
N VAL A 174 10.73 0.15 -3.61
CA VAL A 174 11.43 -0.95 -4.31
C VAL A 174 10.41 -2.06 -4.58
N ARG A 175 10.26 -2.42 -5.84
CA ARG A 175 9.30 -3.40 -6.33
C ARG A 175 10.06 -4.66 -6.74
N ASP A 176 10.44 -5.46 -5.75
CA ASP A 176 11.10 -6.74 -5.95
C ASP A 176 10.09 -7.86 -6.29
N ALA A 177 10.58 -9.09 -6.45
CA ALA A 177 9.71 -10.23 -6.74
C ALA A 177 8.70 -10.50 -5.63
N HIS A 178 9.09 -10.34 -4.36
CA HIS A 178 8.20 -10.51 -3.23
C HIS A 178 7.07 -9.48 -3.25
N TYR A 179 7.39 -8.22 -3.55
CA TYR A 179 6.39 -7.17 -3.77
C TYR A 179 5.35 -7.59 -4.82
N TYR A 180 5.78 -8.09 -5.99
CA TYR A 180 4.84 -8.48 -7.04
C TYR A 180 4.07 -9.75 -6.73
N GLN A 181 4.66 -10.74 -6.04
CA GLN A 181 3.93 -11.91 -5.56
C GLN A 181 2.78 -11.51 -4.64
N THR A 182 3.06 -10.64 -3.67
CA THR A 182 2.06 -10.11 -2.73
C THR A 182 1.01 -9.26 -3.47
N ARG A 183 1.45 -8.41 -4.41
CA ARG A 183 0.56 -7.52 -5.16
C ARG A 183 -0.38 -8.25 -6.10
N VAL A 184 0.03 -9.38 -6.71
CA VAL A 184 -0.86 -10.25 -7.49
C VAL A 184 -2.02 -10.76 -6.62
N LEU A 185 -1.72 -11.26 -5.42
CA LEU A 185 -2.73 -11.77 -4.50
C LEU A 185 -3.69 -10.67 -4.02
N GLU A 186 -3.16 -9.49 -3.73
CA GLU A 186 -3.94 -8.32 -3.34
C GLU A 186 -4.94 -7.94 -4.43
N GLN A 187 -4.47 -7.75 -5.66
CA GLN A 187 -5.35 -7.38 -6.77
C GLN A 187 -6.38 -8.47 -7.08
N GLN A 188 -6.01 -9.75 -6.97
CA GLN A 188 -6.97 -10.85 -7.14
C GLN A 188 -8.06 -10.82 -6.07
N SER A 189 -7.75 -10.43 -4.84
CA SER A 189 -8.73 -10.30 -3.76
C SER A 189 -9.75 -9.18 -4.00
N GLU A 190 -9.41 -8.23 -4.88
CA GLU A 190 -10.26 -7.11 -5.33
C GLU A 190 -10.82 -7.33 -6.76
N ASN A 191 -10.93 -8.59 -7.18
CA ASN A 191 -11.38 -8.98 -8.53
C ASN A 191 -10.57 -8.35 -9.67
N GLY A 192 -9.32 -7.98 -9.41
CA GLY A 192 -8.39 -7.38 -10.33
C GLY A 192 -7.21 -8.28 -10.66
N GLY A 193 -6.12 -7.66 -11.07
CA GLY A 193 -4.87 -8.33 -11.42
C GLY A 193 -3.75 -7.35 -11.75
N ILE A 194 -2.65 -7.90 -12.23
CA ILE A 194 -1.57 -7.13 -12.82
C ILE A 194 -1.54 -7.42 -14.32
N ARG A 195 -1.75 -6.39 -15.13
CA ARG A 195 -1.72 -6.50 -16.59
C ARG A 195 -0.30 -6.30 -17.10
N MET A 196 0.20 -7.21 -17.91
CA MET A 196 1.41 -7.13 -18.68
C MET A 196 1.07 -6.70 -20.11
N LEU A 197 1.75 -5.69 -20.61
CA LEU A 197 1.63 -5.21 -21.99
C LEU A 197 2.88 -5.62 -22.76
N LYS A 198 2.71 -6.39 -23.82
CA LYS A 198 3.81 -6.88 -24.67
C LYS A 198 3.68 -6.35 -26.10
N LYS A 199 4.82 -6.02 -26.70
CA LYS A 199 4.96 -5.70 -28.13
C LYS A 199 6.12 -6.49 -28.68
N ASP A 200 5.86 -7.24 -29.76
CA ASP A 200 6.84 -8.15 -30.38
C ASP A 200 7.50 -9.10 -29.34
N GLY A 201 6.69 -9.64 -28.43
CA GLY A 201 7.12 -10.53 -27.36
C GLY A 201 7.92 -9.87 -26.22
N LYS A 202 8.12 -8.56 -26.24
CA LYS A 202 8.85 -7.81 -25.20
C LYS A 202 7.88 -7.08 -24.27
N LEU A 203 8.13 -7.16 -22.97
CA LEU A 203 7.39 -6.41 -21.96
C LEU A 203 7.64 -4.90 -22.13
N VAL A 204 6.58 -4.13 -22.38
CA VAL A 204 6.62 -2.70 -22.66
C VAL A 204 5.82 -1.86 -21.66
N GLY A 205 5.03 -2.51 -20.82
CA GLY A 205 4.27 -1.84 -19.77
C GLY A 205 3.65 -2.83 -18.80
N ILE A 206 3.37 -2.34 -17.61
CA ILE A 206 2.62 -3.05 -16.57
C ILE A 206 1.70 -2.07 -15.86
N TYR A 207 0.56 -2.55 -15.37
CA TYR A 207 -0.28 -1.83 -14.45
C TYR A 207 -1.08 -2.80 -13.57
N CYS A 208 -1.36 -2.36 -12.34
CA CYS A 208 -2.33 -3.04 -11.49
C CYS A 208 -3.73 -2.54 -11.84
N TYR A 209 -4.73 -3.38 -11.68
CA TYR A 209 -6.12 -2.98 -11.84
C TYR A 209 -7.00 -3.68 -10.79
N ALA A 210 -8.04 -2.98 -10.36
CA ALA A 210 -9.12 -3.53 -9.56
C ALA A 210 -10.43 -3.37 -10.33
N LYS A 211 -11.36 -4.31 -10.18
CA LYS A 211 -12.68 -4.28 -10.82
C LYS A 211 -13.74 -4.05 -9.76
N GLU A 212 -14.17 -2.81 -9.64
CA GLU A 212 -15.41 -2.43 -8.99
C GLU A 212 -16.48 -2.09 -10.05
N GLU A 213 -17.31 -1.09 -9.82
CA GLU A 213 -18.25 -0.58 -10.83
C GLU A 213 -17.54 -0.02 -12.06
N THR A 214 -16.36 0.58 -11.86
CA THR A 214 -15.44 1.03 -12.90
C THR A 214 -14.08 0.37 -12.72
N CYS A 215 -13.38 0.06 -13.81
CA CYS A 215 -12.02 -0.47 -13.73
C CYS A 215 -11.05 0.64 -13.29
N GLU A 216 -10.48 0.50 -12.11
CA GLU A 216 -9.42 1.36 -11.62
C GLU A 216 -8.06 0.85 -12.07
N VAL A 217 -7.24 1.72 -12.67
CA VAL A 217 -5.87 1.42 -13.09
C VAL A 217 -4.90 2.05 -12.10
N LEU A 218 -4.12 1.20 -11.44
CA LEU A 218 -3.19 1.56 -10.39
C LEU A 218 -1.74 1.31 -10.85
N GLU A 219 -0.82 2.12 -10.36
CA GLU A 219 0.63 1.94 -10.49
C GLU A 219 1.13 1.70 -11.94
N PRO A 220 0.68 2.45 -12.96
CA PRO A 220 1.10 2.21 -14.33
C PRO A 220 2.60 2.49 -14.51
N LEU A 221 3.32 1.52 -15.09
CA LEU A 221 4.70 1.67 -15.55
C LEU A 221 4.77 1.33 -17.04
N ARG A 222 5.29 2.22 -17.86
CA ARG A 222 5.31 2.08 -19.33
C ARG A 222 6.67 2.43 -19.92
N LEU A 223 7.08 1.71 -20.97
CA LEU A 223 8.12 2.17 -21.87
C LEU A 223 7.62 3.37 -22.68
N TYR A 224 8.45 4.37 -22.79
CA TYR A 224 8.16 5.58 -23.55
C TYR A 224 8.17 5.32 -25.06
N PHE A 225 7.04 5.58 -25.71
CA PHE A 225 6.99 5.77 -27.16
C PHE A 225 6.66 7.24 -27.44
N GLY A 226 7.66 8.13 -27.28
CA GLY A 226 7.65 9.46 -27.86
C GLY A 226 6.76 10.55 -27.27
N ILE A 227 6.10 10.33 -26.12
CA ILE A 227 5.35 11.39 -25.43
C ILE A 227 5.95 11.61 -24.04
N PRO A 228 6.53 12.81 -23.74
CA PRO A 228 7.07 13.08 -22.40
C PRO A 228 5.96 13.07 -21.33
N TYR A 229 6.21 12.42 -20.16
CA TYR A 229 5.40 12.67 -18.99
C TYR A 229 5.41 14.18 -18.72
N PRO A 230 4.27 14.83 -18.59
CA PRO A 230 4.28 16.18 -18.06
C PRO A 230 4.81 16.09 -16.62
N VAL A 231 5.92 16.77 -16.38
CA VAL A 231 6.60 16.96 -15.09
C VAL A 231 5.68 17.70 -14.13
#